data_f3a3b97ae12e5e459578ba618acd322c
#
_entry.id   f3a3b97ae12e5e459578ba618acd322c
#
_cell.length_a   1.000
_cell.length_b   1.000
_cell.length_c   1.000
_cell.angle_alpha   90.00
_cell.angle_beta   90.00
_cell.angle_gamma   90.00
#
_symmetry.space_group_name_H-M   'P 1'
#
loop_
_entity.id
_entity.type
_entity.pdbx_description
1 polymer ?
#
loop_
_entity_poly.entity_id
_entity_poly.type
_entity_poly.pdbx_seq_one_letter_code
_entity_poly.pdbx_strand_id
1 'polypeptide(L)'
;MIRKCLILSAILTASLLSSCKDDETEAPIETEEITFTKEGEATLLKPNGDTIQQIDIEIADNSYERQTGLMYRESMEDDQGMLFIYDNEAPRAFYMKNTYIPLDIIYFAADSTAVSFQKNAQPQDETSLPSGEPAQFVLELNAGLADDWNIEVGDKIDFERVD
;
A
#
# COMPACT_ATOMS: atom_id res chain seq x y z
N MET A 1 -59.50 80.73 3.96
CA MET A 1 -58.93 79.78 4.89
C MET A 1 -58.33 78.60 4.16
N ILE A 2 -57.03 78.52 4.19
CA ILE A 2 -56.22 77.71 3.32
C ILE A 2 -55.96 76.37 4.00
N ARG A 3 -56.32 75.26 3.41
CA ARG A 3 -55.92 73.93 3.90
C ARG A 3 -54.90 73.31 2.89
N LYS A 4 -53.66 73.25 3.34
CA LYS A 4 -52.57 72.60 2.62
C LYS A 4 -52.70 71.08 2.73
N CYS A 5 -52.78 70.39 1.60
CA CYS A 5 -52.64 68.93 1.52
C CYS A 5 -51.12 68.65 1.32
N LEU A 6 -50.57 67.90 2.29
CA LEU A 6 -49.27 67.31 2.19
C LEU A 6 -49.40 65.92 1.54
N ILE A 7 -48.77 65.78 0.39
CA ILE A 7 -48.65 64.49 -0.28
C ILE A 7 -47.35 63.81 0.23
N LEU A 8 -47.52 62.70 0.92
CA LEU A 8 -46.39 61.90 1.39
C LEU A 8 -46.04 60.86 0.32
N SER A 9 -44.91 61.06 -0.32
CA SER A 9 -44.39 60.15 -1.33
C SER A 9 -43.66 58.98 -0.60
N ALA A 10 -44.20 57.78 -0.67
CA ALA A 10 -43.54 56.58 -0.17
C ALA A 10 -42.61 56.03 -1.26
N ILE A 11 -41.31 56.11 -1.06
CA ILE A 11 -40.29 55.47 -1.89
C ILE A 11 -40.13 54.04 -1.43
N LEU A 12 -40.57 53.09 -2.26
CA LEU A 12 -40.42 51.66 -2.07
C LEU A 12 -39.04 51.24 -2.65
N THR A 13 -38.06 51.07 -1.77
CA THR A 13 -36.76 50.53 -2.14
C THR A 13 -36.86 49.01 -2.25
N ALA A 14 -36.87 48.48 -3.46
CA ALA A 14 -36.74 47.07 -3.75
C ALA A 14 -35.29 46.64 -3.55
N SER A 15 -35.02 45.92 -2.45
CA SER A 15 -33.72 45.25 -2.21
C SER A 15 -33.65 44.01 -3.09
N LEU A 16 -32.85 44.02 -4.14
CA LEU A 16 -32.46 42.87 -4.95
C LEU A 16 -31.47 42.04 -4.09
N LEU A 17 -31.94 40.97 -3.48
CA LEU A 17 -31.06 39.92 -2.92
C LEU A 17 -30.52 39.12 -4.09
N SER A 18 -29.32 39.46 -4.55
CA SER A 18 -28.52 38.65 -5.44
C SER A 18 -28.00 37.46 -4.62
N SER A 19 -28.66 36.31 -4.71
CA SER A 19 -28.16 35.04 -4.20
C SER A 19 -27.08 34.56 -5.18
N CYS A 20 -25.83 34.78 -4.84
CA CYS A 20 -24.72 34.05 -5.46
C CYS A 20 -24.86 32.59 -5.00
N LYS A 21 -25.31 31.74 -5.88
CA LYS A 21 -25.11 30.30 -5.80
C LYS A 21 -23.69 30.06 -6.30
N ASP A 22 -22.76 29.93 -5.40
CA ASP A 22 -21.46 29.35 -5.70
C ASP A 22 -21.73 27.84 -5.93
N ASP A 23 -21.93 27.47 -7.17
CA ASP A 23 -21.74 26.09 -7.62
C ASP A 23 -20.21 25.85 -7.60
N GLU A 24 -19.65 25.59 -6.43
CA GLU A 24 -18.38 24.89 -6.34
C GLU A 24 -18.61 23.48 -6.90
N THR A 25 -18.38 23.35 -8.20
CA THR A 25 -18.14 22.05 -8.80
C THR A 25 -16.80 21.59 -8.25
N GLU A 26 -16.84 20.86 -7.13
CA GLU A 26 -15.66 20.10 -6.67
C GLU A 26 -15.22 19.25 -7.85
N ALA A 27 -14.07 19.56 -8.42
CA ALA A 27 -13.42 18.70 -9.39
C ALA A 27 -13.26 17.32 -8.72
N PRO A 28 -13.53 16.20 -9.41
CA PRO A 28 -13.28 14.89 -8.85
C PRO A 28 -11.82 14.86 -8.39
N ILE A 29 -11.59 14.50 -7.14
CA ILE A 29 -10.24 14.18 -6.67
C ILE A 29 -9.87 12.91 -7.43
N GLU A 30 -9.10 13.04 -8.50
CA GLU A 30 -8.45 11.90 -9.12
C GLU A 30 -7.44 11.37 -8.08
N THR A 31 -7.81 10.30 -7.39
CA THR A 31 -6.86 9.51 -6.62
C THR A 31 -5.94 8.87 -7.64
N GLU A 32 -4.68 9.29 -7.68
CA GLU A 32 -3.67 8.61 -8.49
C GLU A 32 -3.62 7.15 -8.04
N GLU A 33 -3.83 6.24 -8.97
CA GLU A 33 -3.69 4.82 -8.73
C GLU A 33 -2.22 4.52 -8.38
N ILE A 34 -1.99 3.86 -7.25
CA ILE A 34 -0.64 3.47 -6.83
C ILE A 34 -0.23 2.28 -7.71
N THR A 35 0.58 2.54 -8.73
CA THR A 35 1.07 1.51 -9.66
C THR A 35 2.39 0.91 -9.18
N PHE A 36 2.66 -0.32 -9.63
CA PHE A 36 3.93 -0.99 -9.37
C PHE A 36 5.09 -0.26 -10.06
N THR A 37 6.20 -0.08 -9.33
CA THR A 37 7.44 0.49 -9.86
C THR A 37 8.57 -0.50 -9.62
N LYS A 38 9.10 -1.09 -10.68
CA LYS A 38 10.24 -2.02 -10.56
C LYS A 38 11.47 -1.30 -10.03
N GLU A 39 11.97 -1.73 -8.88
CA GLU A 39 13.17 -1.21 -8.21
C GLU A 39 14.26 -2.27 -8.09
N GLY A 40 13.92 -3.52 -8.38
CA GLY A 40 14.83 -4.63 -8.36
C GLY A 40 14.27 -5.89 -8.98
N GLU A 41 15.09 -6.93 -8.98
CA GLU A 41 14.70 -8.31 -9.29
C GLU A 41 15.06 -9.20 -8.11
N ALA A 42 14.20 -10.16 -7.80
CA ALA A 42 14.48 -11.18 -6.80
C ALA A 42 14.38 -12.56 -7.42
N THR A 43 15.31 -13.44 -7.03
CA THR A 43 15.32 -14.85 -7.42
C THR A 43 15.14 -15.69 -6.17
N LEU A 44 14.09 -16.50 -6.15
CA LEU A 44 13.87 -17.52 -5.13
C LEU A 44 14.57 -18.81 -5.54
N LEU A 45 15.26 -19.42 -4.60
CA LEU A 45 16.15 -20.53 -4.86
C LEU A 45 15.93 -21.66 -3.85
N LYS A 46 16.03 -22.90 -4.29
CA LYS A 46 16.18 -24.06 -3.41
C LYS A 46 17.57 -24.04 -2.71
N PRO A 47 17.75 -24.73 -1.57
CA PRO A 47 19.05 -24.80 -0.89
C PRO A 47 20.19 -25.33 -1.75
N ASN A 48 19.90 -26.13 -2.79
CA ASN A 48 20.88 -26.66 -3.74
C ASN A 48 21.24 -25.69 -4.88
N GLY A 49 20.60 -24.50 -4.90
CA GLY A 49 20.82 -23.44 -5.90
C GLY A 49 19.89 -23.51 -7.12
N ASP A 50 18.97 -24.46 -7.18
CA ASP A 50 17.97 -24.50 -8.27
C ASP A 50 17.01 -23.31 -8.14
N THR A 51 16.75 -22.61 -9.23
CA THR A 51 15.79 -21.51 -9.27
C THR A 51 14.37 -22.02 -9.10
N ILE A 52 13.65 -21.43 -8.16
CA ILE A 52 12.20 -21.62 -7.98
C ILE A 52 11.46 -20.66 -8.91
N GLN A 53 11.71 -19.34 -8.73
CA GLN A 53 11.04 -18.29 -9.48
C GLN A 53 11.90 -17.03 -9.50
N GLN A 54 11.76 -16.21 -10.55
CA GLN A 54 12.29 -14.87 -10.63
C GLN A 54 11.13 -13.88 -10.73
N ILE A 55 11.20 -12.79 -9.99
CA ILE A 55 10.15 -11.78 -9.90
C ILE A 55 10.72 -10.38 -9.92
N ASP A 56 9.93 -9.43 -10.37
CA ASP A 56 10.18 -8.01 -10.22
C ASP A 56 9.78 -7.56 -8.81
N ILE A 57 10.57 -6.69 -8.19
CA ILE A 57 10.30 -6.22 -6.83
C ILE A 57 10.30 -4.70 -6.72
N GLU A 58 9.39 -4.20 -5.89
CA GLU A 58 9.56 -2.92 -5.19
C GLU A 58 10.33 -3.14 -3.91
N ILE A 59 11.05 -2.13 -3.43
CA ILE A 59 11.93 -2.24 -2.26
C ILE A 59 11.51 -1.24 -1.20
N ALA A 60 11.16 -1.75 -0.03
CA ALA A 60 10.86 -0.96 1.16
C ALA A 60 12.07 -0.98 2.13
N ASP A 61 12.95 0.02 2.06
CA ASP A 61 14.18 0.07 2.85
C ASP A 61 14.29 1.27 3.79
N ASN A 62 13.37 2.22 3.72
CA ASN A 62 13.27 3.32 4.66
C ASN A 62 12.02 3.20 5.57
N SER A 63 11.94 4.03 6.59
CA SER A 63 10.87 3.92 7.59
C SER A 63 9.47 4.17 7.04
N TYR A 64 9.32 5.04 6.04
CA TYR A 64 8.04 5.35 5.43
C TYR A 64 7.57 4.19 4.56
N GLU A 65 8.42 3.70 3.67
CA GLU A 65 8.11 2.57 2.79
C GLU A 65 7.80 1.30 3.58
N ARG A 66 8.62 0.97 4.61
CA ARG A 66 8.34 -0.16 5.49
C ARG A 66 7.03 -0.04 6.27
N GLN A 67 6.58 1.18 6.57
CA GLN A 67 5.31 1.39 7.25
C GLN A 67 4.12 1.32 6.30
N THR A 68 4.28 1.78 5.07
CA THR A 68 3.22 1.84 4.06
C THR A 68 3.07 0.51 3.32
N GLY A 69 4.20 -0.09 2.89
CA GLY A 69 4.19 -1.35 2.15
C GLY A 69 3.20 -1.33 0.98
N LEU A 70 2.44 -2.40 0.85
CA LEU A 70 1.41 -2.58 -0.18
C LEU A 70 0.04 -1.98 0.19
N MET A 71 -0.02 -1.06 1.17
CA MET A 71 -1.26 -0.35 1.50
C MET A 71 -1.83 0.36 0.28
N TYR A 72 -3.17 0.32 0.17
CA TYR A 72 -3.96 0.96 -0.89
C TYR A 72 -3.73 0.40 -2.31
N ARG A 73 -2.97 -0.70 -2.45
CA ARG A 73 -2.85 -1.43 -3.72
C ARG A 73 -4.12 -2.20 -4.00
N GLU A 74 -4.64 -2.03 -5.21
CA GLU A 74 -5.84 -2.74 -5.67
C GLU A 74 -5.49 -4.06 -6.38
N SER A 75 -4.28 -4.14 -6.95
CA SER A 75 -3.77 -5.34 -7.63
C SER A 75 -2.25 -5.41 -7.61
N MET A 76 -1.71 -6.60 -7.82
CA MET A 76 -0.30 -6.89 -8.07
C MET A 76 -0.24 -8.13 -8.98
N GLU A 77 0.63 -8.13 -9.99
CA GLU A 77 0.79 -9.30 -10.87
C GLU A 77 1.53 -10.42 -10.14
N ASP A 78 1.38 -11.67 -10.59
CA ASP A 78 1.97 -12.83 -9.90
C ASP A 78 3.50 -12.91 -10.02
N ASP A 79 4.09 -12.19 -10.97
CA ASP A 79 5.54 -12.04 -11.12
C ASP A 79 6.09 -10.78 -10.44
N GLN A 80 5.32 -10.17 -9.53
CA GLN A 80 5.67 -8.97 -8.75
C GLN A 80 5.62 -9.27 -7.26
N GLY A 81 6.40 -8.48 -6.50
CA GLY A 81 6.39 -8.53 -5.04
C GLY A 81 6.97 -7.28 -4.41
N MET A 82 6.91 -7.18 -3.08
CA MET A 82 7.58 -6.13 -2.32
C MET A 82 8.57 -6.73 -1.34
N LEU A 83 9.83 -6.30 -1.43
CA LEU A 83 10.91 -6.73 -0.55
C LEU A 83 11.21 -5.66 0.51
N PHE A 84 10.95 -5.99 1.76
CA PHE A 84 11.31 -5.16 2.92
C PHE A 84 12.72 -5.50 3.36
N ILE A 85 13.57 -4.49 3.46
CA ILE A 85 14.96 -4.62 3.89
C ILE A 85 15.17 -3.88 5.22
N TYR A 86 15.67 -4.57 6.22
CA TYR A 86 15.97 -4.02 7.53
C TYR A 86 17.48 -3.98 7.78
N ASP A 87 17.94 -3.00 8.58
CA ASP A 87 19.34 -2.84 8.91
C ASP A 87 19.90 -3.96 9.81
N ASN A 88 19.01 -4.70 10.49
CA ASN A 88 19.38 -5.76 11.41
C ASN A 88 18.38 -6.91 11.39
N GLU A 89 18.84 -8.06 11.77
CA GLU A 89 18.01 -9.23 12.03
C GLU A 89 17.34 -9.12 13.41
N ALA A 90 16.00 -9.23 13.43
CA ALA A 90 15.18 -9.18 14.66
C ALA A 90 13.81 -9.82 14.41
N PRO A 91 13.05 -10.19 15.45
CA PRO A 91 11.65 -10.54 15.30
C PRO A 91 10.88 -9.41 14.61
N ARG A 92 10.08 -9.76 13.59
CA ARG A 92 9.25 -8.86 12.82
C ARG A 92 7.78 -9.19 13.01
N ALA A 93 6.93 -8.19 12.78
CA ALA A 93 5.49 -8.41 12.73
C ALA A 93 4.87 -7.47 11.71
N PHE A 94 3.95 -8.02 10.93
CA PHE A 94 3.18 -7.32 9.92
C PHE A 94 1.70 -7.31 10.29
N TYR A 95 0.89 -6.64 9.51
CA TYR A 95 -0.57 -6.63 9.59
C TYR A 95 -1.12 -6.13 8.24
N MET A 96 -2.38 -6.41 7.96
CA MET A 96 -2.99 -6.11 6.65
C MET A 96 -3.82 -4.83 6.66
N LYS A 97 -3.53 -3.89 7.57
CA LYS A 97 -4.23 -2.60 7.62
C LYS A 97 -4.11 -1.86 6.30
N ASN A 98 -5.24 -1.39 5.76
CA ASN A 98 -5.32 -0.68 4.48
C ASN A 98 -4.76 -1.46 3.28
N THR A 99 -4.46 -2.75 3.40
CA THR A 99 -4.04 -3.62 2.30
C THR A 99 -5.27 -4.30 1.72
N TYR A 100 -5.51 -4.17 0.42
CA TYR A 100 -6.75 -4.63 -0.23
C TYR A 100 -6.59 -5.98 -0.93
N ILE A 101 -5.37 -6.42 -1.16
CA ILE A 101 -5.04 -7.71 -1.77
C ILE A 101 -4.59 -8.71 -0.71
N PRO A 102 -5.00 -9.99 -0.79
CA PRO A 102 -4.49 -11.02 0.11
C PRO A 102 -3.03 -11.34 -0.20
N LEU A 103 -2.22 -11.60 0.82
CA LEU A 103 -0.77 -11.76 0.68
C LEU A 103 -0.24 -13.05 1.32
N ASP A 104 0.83 -13.57 0.74
CA ASP A 104 1.79 -14.45 1.40
C ASP A 104 2.99 -13.62 1.86
N ILE A 105 3.37 -13.74 3.12
CA ILE A 105 4.49 -13.01 3.72
C ILE A 105 5.56 -14.03 4.09
N ILE A 106 6.75 -13.89 3.50
CA ILE A 106 7.88 -14.80 3.69
C ILE A 106 8.98 -14.05 4.43
N TYR A 107 9.41 -14.60 5.55
CA TYR A 107 10.47 -14.04 6.38
C TYR A 107 11.80 -14.73 6.13
N PHE A 108 12.85 -13.93 5.92
CA PHE A 108 14.20 -14.43 5.67
C PHE A 108 15.18 -13.92 6.72
N ALA A 109 16.06 -14.79 7.16
CA ALA A 109 17.18 -14.46 8.03
C ALA A 109 18.22 -13.56 7.35
N ALA A 110 19.25 -13.11 8.06
CA ALA A 110 20.32 -12.28 7.54
C ALA A 110 21.14 -12.97 6.42
N ASP A 111 21.17 -14.30 6.39
CA ASP A 111 21.81 -15.09 5.33
C ASP A 111 20.91 -15.40 4.13
N SER A 112 19.79 -14.67 4.03
CA SER A 112 18.77 -14.81 2.98
C SER A 112 18.03 -16.16 2.98
N THR A 113 18.06 -16.91 4.08
CA THR A 113 17.33 -18.19 4.19
C THR A 113 15.92 -17.95 4.73
N ALA A 114 14.90 -18.53 4.09
CA ALA A 114 13.51 -18.47 4.55
C ALA A 114 13.36 -19.19 5.89
N VAL A 115 12.85 -18.49 6.90
CA VAL A 115 12.71 -19.01 8.28
C VAL A 115 11.27 -19.23 8.69
N SER A 116 10.33 -18.50 8.12
CA SER A 116 8.91 -18.66 8.43
C SER A 116 8.00 -17.98 7.39
N PHE A 117 6.69 -18.23 7.52
CA PHE A 117 5.66 -17.73 6.61
C PHE A 117 4.42 -17.28 7.39
N GLN A 118 3.73 -16.29 6.83
CA GLN A 118 2.32 -16.02 7.09
C GLN A 118 1.60 -16.11 5.74
N LYS A 119 0.93 -17.25 5.49
CA LYS A 119 0.28 -17.53 4.22
C LYS A 119 -1.17 -17.08 4.23
N ASN A 120 -1.65 -16.58 3.10
CA ASN A 120 -3.03 -16.17 2.88
C ASN A 120 -3.51 -15.13 3.92
N ALA A 121 -2.67 -14.15 4.21
CA ALA A 121 -3.01 -13.01 5.07
C ALA A 121 -4.18 -12.26 4.45
N GLN A 122 -5.26 -12.07 5.23
CA GLN A 122 -6.52 -11.54 4.71
C GLN A 122 -6.50 -10.02 4.63
N PRO A 123 -7.07 -9.43 3.57
CA PRO A 123 -7.15 -7.97 3.43
C PRO A 123 -7.79 -7.30 4.63
N GLN A 124 -7.25 -6.14 5.03
CA GLN A 124 -7.75 -5.28 6.10
C GLN A 124 -7.80 -5.94 7.50
N ASP A 125 -7.16 -7.08 7.70
CA ASP A 125 -7.02 -7.69 9.02
C ASP A 125 -5.86 -7.04 9.77
N GLU A 126 -6.15 -6.45 10.93
CA GLU A 126 -5.15 -5.82 11.79
C GLU A 126 -4.54 -6.81 12.81
N THR A 127 -4.86 -8.09 12.71
CA THR A 127 -4.23 -9.13 13.53
C THR A 127 -2.74 -9.19 13.23
N SER A 128 -1.92 -9.28 14.29
CA SER A 128 -0.47 -9.36 14.15
C SER A 128 -0.06 -10.65 13.44
N LEU A 129 0.80 -10.51 12.44
CA LEU A 129 1.41 -11.57 11.64
C LEU A 129 2.92 -11.64 11.97
N PRO A 130 3.32 -12.32 13.06
CA PRO A 130 4.70 -12.33 13.51
C PRO A 130 5.57 -13.29 12.68
N SER A 131 6.86 -12.96 12.56
CA SER A 131 7.84 -13.84 11.93
C SER A 131 8.10 -15.12 12.74
N GLY A 132 7.87 -15.09 14.06
CA GLY A 132 8.20 -16.18 14.96
C GLY A 132 9.71 -16.38 15.18
N GLU A 133 10.50 -16.13 14.15
CA GLU A 133 11.96 -16.18 14.13
C GLU A 133 12.53 -14.78 13.78
N PRO A 134 13.79 -14.46 14.15
CA PRO A 134 14.44 -13.25 13.67
C PRO A 134 14.52 -13.21 12.14
N ALA A 135 14.21 -12.04 11.54
CA ALA A 135 14.27 -11.82 10.12
C ALA A 135 14.92 -10.47 9.79
N GLN A 136 15.67 -10.42 8.70
CA GLN A 136 16.25 -9.21 8.13
C GLN A 136 15.55 -8.79 6.85
N PHE A 137 15.06 -9.75 6.06
CA PHE A 137 14.31 -9.48 4.86
C PHE A 137 12.91 -10.07 4.97
N VAL A 138 11.93 -9.41 4.34
CA VAL A 138 10.56 -9.93 4.27
C VAL A 138 10.05 -9.71 2.85
N LEU A 139 9.54 -10.76 2.22
CA LEU A 139 8.95 -10.69 0.88
C LEU A 139 7.44 -10.87 0.99
N GLU A 140 6.70 -9.91 0.43
CA GLU A 140 5.25 -10.00 0.22
C GLU A 140 4.95 -10.37 -1.23
N LEU A 141 4.10 -11.38 -1.42
CA LEU A 141 3.60 -11.89 -2.70
C LEU A 141 2.08 -12.00 -2.66
N ASN A 142 1.44 -12.12 -3.81
CA ASN A 142 0.03 -12.51 -3.85
C ASN A 142 -0.19 -13.83 -3.09
N ALA A 143 -1.30 -13.91 -2.35
CA ALA A 143 -1.63 -15.10 -1.58
C ALA A 143 -1.76 -16.34 -2.45
N GLY A 144 -1.20 -17.45 -1.98
CA GLY A 144 -1.19 -18.75 -2.66
C GLY A 144 0.10 -19.02 -3.43
N LEU A 145 0.87 -17.99 -3.81
CA LEU A 145 2.08 -18.17 -4.61
C LEU A 145 3.18 -18.93 -3.86
N ALA A 146 3.27 -18.79 -2.54
CA ALA A 146 4.23 -19.56 -1.75
C ALA A 146 3.96 -21.07 -1.83
N ASP A 147 2.69 -21.47 -1.94
CA ASP A 147 2.31 -22.87 -2.13
C ASP A 147 2.46 -23.31 -3.60
N ASP A 148 2.01 -22.50 -4.55
CA ASP A 148 2.07 -22.81 -5.98
C ASP A 148 3.51 -23.00 -6.47
N TRP A 149 4.45 -22.22 -5.93
CA TRP A 149 5.88 -22.31 -6.23
C TRP A 149 6.62 -23.29 -5.31
N ASN A 150 5.93 -23.94 -4.37
CA ASN A 150 6.52 -24.87 -3.40
C ASN A 150 7.69 -24.25 -2.62
N ILE A 151 7.51 -23.00 -2.14
CA ILE A 151 8.50 -22.34 -1.30
C ILE A 151 8.42 -22.92 0.12
N GLU A 152 9.58 -23.31 0.66
CA GLU A 152 9.69 -23.97 1.96
C GLU A 152 10.69 -23.26 2.87
N VAL A 153 10.59 -23.49 4.18
CA VAL A 153 11.64 -23.06 5.12
C VAL A 153 12.97 -23.71 4.72
N GLY A 154 14.01 -22.88 4.64
CA GLY A 154 15.34 -23.26 4.16
C GLY A 154 15.62 -22.86 2.71
N ASP A 155 14.61 -22.49 1.92
CA ASP A 155 14.82 -21.89 0.60
C ASP A 155 15.46 -20.50 0.75
N LYS A 156 15.96 -19.94 -0.33
CA LYS A 156 16.72 -18.69 -0.29
C LYS A 156 16.13 -17.63 -1.20
N ILE A 157 16.42 -16.37 -0.86
CA ILE A 157 16.23 -15.23 -1.75
C ILE A 157 17.58 -14.62 -2.12
N ASP A 158 17.79 -14.34 -3.39
CA ASP A 158 18.83 -13.46 -3.90
C ASP A 158 18.16 -12.28 -4.61
N PHE A 159 18.71 -11.08 -4.51
CA PHE A 159 18.10 -9.92 -5.13
C PHE A 159 19.11 -8.87 -5.53
N GLU A 160 18.79 -8.14 -6.58
CA GLU A 160 19.57 -7.01 -7.05
C GLU A 160 18.68 -5.81 -7.35
N ARG A 161 19.21 -4.60 -7.14
CA ARG A 161 18.53 -3.36 -7.53
C ARG A 161 18.76 -3.10 -9.01
N VAL A 162 17.73 -2.56 -9.66
CA VAL A 162 17.85 -1.99 -11.00
C VAL A 162 18.07 -0.49 -10.88
N ASP A 163 18.91 0.07 -11.75
CA ASP A 163 19.23 1.51 -11.81
C ASP A 163 18.16 2.31 -12.58
#